data_8f7441b0ea77533284a85fe7591f6fba
#
_entry.id   8f7441b0ea77533284a85fe7591f6fba
#
_cell.length_a   1.000
_cell.length_b   1.000
_cell.length_c   1.000
_cell.angle_alpha   90.00
_cell.angle_beta   90.00
_cell.angle_gamma   90.00
#
_symmetry.space_group_name_H-M   'P 1'
#
loop_
_entity.id
_entity.type
_entity.pdbx_description
1 polymer ?
#
loop_
_entity_poly.entity_id
_entity_poly.type
_entity_poly.pdbx_seq_one_letter_code
_entity_poly.pdbx_strand_id
1 'polypeptide(L)'
;MQVEIRKTSRWHEIAVQRADGVALALRSPDRKFSPPHDLVHLVVERALGLDGGFWGCVAKGAKFPGMEVTAGRQRPQAEARSQTLIKENQARLNETEVFVGVFQEALLEDDGEATPRRYERLRRALAARGRKLTTEAVATIWDDLIEMRRRWEALDEGESLRVDWPEKRRR
;
A
#
# COMPACT_ATOMS: atom_id res chain seq x y z
N MET A 1 11.15 1.42 -6.37
CA MET A 1 11.20 1.33 -4.89
C MET A 1 10.85 -0.09 -4.49
N GLN A 2 11.52 -0.64 -3.48
CA GLN A 2 11.18 -1.96 -2.91
C GLN A 2 10.70 -1.77 -1.47
N VAL A 3 9.66 -2.49 -1.09
CA VAL A 3 9.10 -2.53 0.26
C VAL A 3 9.19 -3.95 0.78
N GLU A 4 9.75 -4.12 1.96
CA GLU A 4 9.82 -5.39 2.67
C GLU A 4 9.06 -5.28 3.98
N ILE A 5 8.10 -6.17 4.20
CA ILE A 5 7.29 -6.21 5.43
C ILE A 5 7.62 -7.51 6.16
N ARG A 6 8.18 -7.38 7.36
CA ARG A 6 8.56 -8.49 8.22
C ARG A 6 7.48 -8.76 9.25
N LYS A 7 7.08 -10.02 9.35
CA LYS A 7 6.07 -10.48 10.31
C LYS A 7 6.72 -10.66 11.69
N THR A 8 6.22 -9.95 12.70
CA THR A 8 6.68 -10.11 14.08
C THR A 8 5.51 -10.23 15.05
N SER A 9 5.78 -10.70 16.27
CA SER A 9 4.75 -10.95 17.29
C SER A 9 4.13 -9.67 17.86
N ARG A 10 4.79 -8.51 17.78
CA ARG A 10 4.35 -7.26 18.43
C ARG A 10 3.85 -6.21 17.45
N TRP A 11 4.48 -6.09 16.28
CA TRP A 11 4.20 -5.15 15.18
C TRP A 11 4.78 -5.73 13.90
N HIS A 12 4.50 -5.12 12.78
CA HIS A 12 5.20 -5.45 11.55
C HIS A 12 6.32 -4.43 11.33
N GLU A 13 7.51 -4.92 10.96
CA GLU A 13 8.64 -4.08 10.61
C GLU A 13 8.63 -3.88 9.09
N ILE A 14 8.62 -2.63 8.67
CA ILE A 14 8.60 -2.27 7.26
C ILE A 14 9.90 -1.59 6.91
N ALA A 15 10.63 -2.15 5.96
CA ALA A 15 11.81 -1.57 5.36
C ALA A 15 11.51 -1.12 3.94
N VAL A 16 11.94 0.08 3.58
CA VAL A 16 11.72 0.65 2.25
C VAL A 16 13.06 1.03 1.64
N GLN A 17 13.36 0.51 0.46
CA GLN A 17 14.51 0.92 -0.34
C GLN A 17 14.01 1.77 -1.51
N ARG A 18 14.22 3.07 -1.46
CA ARG A 18 13.81 3.99 -2.52
C ARG A 18 14.81 3.99 -3.68
N ALA A 19 14.34 4.40 -4.86
CA ALA A 19 15.16 4.53 -6.05
C ALA A 19 16.27 5.59 -5.96
N ASP A 20 16.10 6.59 -5.07
CA ASP A 20 17.11 7.62 -4.82
C ASP A 20 18.22 7.18 -3.85
N GLY A 21 18.24 5.91 -3.46
CA GLY A 21 19.23 5.31 -2.56
C GLY A 21 18.97 5.53 -1.08
N VAL A 22 17.87 6.20 -0.73
CA VAL A 22 17.48 6.37 0.68
C VAL A 22 16.73 5.14 1.16
N ALA A 23 17.13 4.60 2.30
CA ALA A 23 16.42 3.55 3.01
C ALA A 23 15.65 4.12 4.19
N LEU A 24 14.42 3.63 4.36
CA LEU A 24 13.53 4.01 5.46
C LEU A 24 13.08 2.76 6.21
N ALA A 25 12.78 2.92 7.50
CA ALA A 25 12.09 1.92 8.30
C ALA A 25 10.90 2.55 9.00
N LEU A 26 9.86 1.74 9.20
CA LEU A 26 8.75 2.09 10.08
C LEU A 26 8.21 0.83 10.76
N ARG A 27 7.53 1.01 11.89
CA ARG A 27 6.81 -0.05 12.59
C ARG A 27 5.32 0.16 12.40
N SER A 28 4.66 -0.85 11.86
CA SER A 28 3.21 -0.86 11.74
C SER A 28 2.59 -1.59 12.94
N PRO A 29 1.73 -0.93 13.73
CA PRO A 29 1.04 -1.57 14.84
C PRO A 29 -0.11 -2.47 14.39
N ASP A 30 -0.40 -2.49 13.10
CA ASP A 30 -1.54 -3.21 12.54
C ASP A 30 -1.32 -4.72 12.56
N ARG A 31 -1.94 -5.36 13.56
CA ARG A 31 -1.96 -6.83 13.73
C ARG A 31 -3.34 -7.43 13.59
N LYS A 32 -4.35 -6.59 13.35
CA LYS A 32 -5.75 -7.03 13.34
C LYS A 32 -6.15 -7.62 12.00
N PHE A 33 -5.42 -7.26 10.95
CA PHE A 33 -5.79 -7.59 9.57
C PHE A 33 -4.81 -8.59 8.96
N SER A 34 -5.35 -9.52 8.18
CA SER A 34 -4.59 -10.40 7.31
C SER A 34 -5.15 -10.27 5.88
N PRO A 35 -4.38 -9.70 4.95
CA PRO A 35 -3.04 -9.13 5.12
C PRO A 35 -3.05 -7.79 5.88
N PRO A 36 -1.89 -7.31 6.38
CA PRO A 36 -1.78 -6.01 7.03
C PRO A 36 -2.26 -4.88 6.14
N HIS A 37 -2.80 -3.81 6.73
CA HIS A 37 -3.33 -2.65 6.01
C HIS A 37 -2.29 -2.01 5.06
N ASP A 38 -1.05 -1.88 5.50
CA ASP A 38 0.04 -1.38 4.66
C ASP A 38 0.26 -2.21 3.39
N LEU A 39 0.02 -3.52 3.45
CA LEU A 39 0.12 -4.42 2.31
C LEU A 39 -1.07 -4.26 1.37
N VAL A 40 -2.28 -4.04 1.90
CA VAL A 40 -3.46 -3.70 1.10
C VAL A 40 -3.24 -2.40 0.34
N HIS A 41 -2.68 -1.37 0.99
CA HIS A 41 -2.26 -0.13 0.33
C HIS A 41 -1.30 -0.39 -0.84
N LEU A 42 -0.25 -1.20 -0.65
CA LEU A 42 0.71 -1.52 -1.71
C LEU A 42 0.02 -2.11 -2.96
N VAL A 43 -0.87 -3.07 -2.75
CA VAL A 43 -1.58 -3.74 -3.86
C VAL A 43 -2.54 -2.78 -4.55
N VAL A 44 -3.42 -2.12 -3.79
CA VAL A 44 -4.48 -1.25 -4.33
C VAL A 44 -3.88 -0.01 -5.00
N GLU A 45 -2.95 0.67 -4.36
CA GLU A 45 -2.31 1.87 -4.93
C GLU A 45 -1.57 1.55 -6.23
N ARG A 46 -0.82 0.43 -6.24
CA ARG A 46 -0.10 -0.03 -7.44
C ARG A 46 -1.07 -0.34 -8.57
N ALA A 47 -2.10 -1.11 -8.30
CA ALA A 47 -3.08 -1.54 -9.31
C ALA A 47 -3.89 -0.37 -9.88
N LEU A 48 -4.24 0.60 -9.05
CA LEU A 48 -4.99 1.78 -9.44
C LEU A 48 -4.13 2.94 -9.96
N GLY A 49 -2.80 2.81 -9.90
CA GLY A 49 -1.85 3.86 -10.31
C GLY A 49 -1.94 5.11 -9.45
N LEU A 50 -2.18 4.97 -8.14
CA LEU A 50 -2.38 6.07 -7.20
C LEU A 50 -1.05 6.67 -6.73
N ASP A 51 -0.39 7.41 -7.60
CA ASP A 51 0.92 8.03 -7.32
C ASP A 51 0.89 9.11 -6.23
N GLY A 52 -0.26 9.56 -5.82
CA GLY A 52 -0.48 10.51 -4.74
C GLY A 52 -0.94 9.86 -3.46
N GLY A 53 -1.04 8.53 -3.43
CA GLY A 53 -1.30 7.75 -2.23
C GLY A 53 -0.07 7.64 -1.32
N PHE A 54 -0.17 6.85 -0.27
CA PHE A 54 0.88 6.68 0.73
C PHE A 54 2.20 6.21 0.10
N TRP A 55 2.19 5.05 -0.54
CA TRP A 55 3.38 4.48 -1.16
C TRP A 55 3.86 5.27 -2.37
N GLY A 56 2.94 5.87 -3.13
CA GLY A 56 3.27 6.78 -4.21
C GLY A 56 4.01 8.02 -3.73
N CYS A 57 3.61 8.60 -2.61
CA CYS A 57 4.31 9.72 -1.97
C CYS A 57 5.67 9.29 -1.40
N VAL A 58 5.77 8.13 -0.75
CA VAL A 58 7.05 7.58 -0.25
C VAL A 58 8.04 7.39 -1.40
N ALA A 59 7.60 6.84 -2.52
CA ALA A 59 8.44 6.64 -3.71
C ALA A 59 8.98 7.97 -4.28
N LYS A 60 8.25 9.07 -4.10
CA LYS A 60 8.64 10.43 -4.54
C LYS A 60 9.47 11.20 -3.52
N GLY A 61 9.69 10.64 -2.33
CA GLY A 61 10.54 11.24 -1.32
C GLY A 61 9.83 11.66 -0.04
N ALA A 62 8.54 11.40 0.11
CA ALA A 62 7.85 11.63 1.38
C ALA A 62 8.40 10.74 2.49
N LYS A 63 8.42 11.29 3.70
CA LYS A 63 8.69 10.60 4.95
C LYS A 63 7.52 10.93 5.90
N PHE A 64 6.66 9.96 6.12
CA PHE A 64 5.53 10.12 7.03
C PHE A 64 5.96 10.02 8.50
N PRO A 65 5.15 10.52 9.44
CA PRO A 65 5.40 10.32 10.87
C PRO A 65 5.63 8.84 11.20
N GLY A 66 6.61 8.56 12.04
CA GLY A 66 7.00 7.19 12.40
C GLY A 66 8.01 6.54 11.45
N MET A 67 8.30 7.14 10.29
CA MET A 67 9.37 6.68 9.41
C MET A 67 10.72 7.24 9.85
N GLU A 68 11.73 6.36 9.89
CA GLU A 68 13.12 6.70 10.20
C GLU A 68 14.00 6.44 8.98
N VAL A 69 14.98 7.30 8.74
CA VAL A 69 16.00 7.07 7.72
C VAL A 69 17.07 6.16 8.30
N THR A 70 17.25 5.01 7.69
CA THR A 70 18.21 4.00 8.15
C THR A 70 19.50 3.98 7.35
N ALA A 71 19.45 4.41 6.09
CA ALA A 71 20.63 4.52 5.23
C ALA A 71 20.40 5.50 4.06
N GLY A 72 21.48 5.83 3.36
CA GLY A 72 21.48 6.70 2.20
C GLY A 72 21.61 8.19 2.56
N ARG A 73 21.99 8.98 1.56
CA ARG A 73 22.18 10.43 1.72
C ARG A 73 20.90 11.16 1.35
N GLN A 74 20.30 11.83 2.32
CA GLN A 74 19.18 12.71 2.04
C GLN A 74 19.62 13.99 1.32
N ARG A 75 18.76 14.47 0.41
CA ARG A 75 18.97 15.75 -0.26
C ARG A 75 18.82 16.91 0.72
N PRO A 76 19.46 18.07 0.45
CA PRO A 76 19.23 19.27 1.26
C PRO A 76 17.72 19.55 1.41
N GLN A 77 17.29 19.97 2.60
CA GLN A 77 15.90 20.28 2.92
C GLN A 77 14.92 19.11 2.69
N ALA A 78 15.39 17.87 2.84
CA ALA A 78 14.56 16.67 2.60
C ALA A 78 13.27 16.66 3.43
N GLU A 79 13.35 17.10 4.70
CA GLU A 79 12.19 17.17 5.59
C GLU A 79 11.14 18.18 5.09
N ALA A 80 11.56 19.42 4.75
CA ALA A 80 10.65 20.43 4.24
C ALA A 80 10.01 20.01 2.91
N ARG A 81 10.78 19.38 2.02
CA ARG A 81 10.25 18.82 0.75
C ARG A 81 9.26 17.71 0.99
N SER A 82 9.52 16.84 1.97
CA SER A 82 8.60 15.77 2.37
C SER A 82 7.27 16.34 2.86
N GLN A 83 7.31 17.32 3.74
CA GLN A 83 6.10 17.97 4.27
C GLN A 83 5.30 18.67 3.17
N THR A 84 5.98 19.37 2.25
CA THR A 84 5.33 19.99 1.07
C THR A 84 4.65 18.94 0.22
N LEU A 85 5.35 17.84 -0.10
CA LEU A 85 4.81 16.74 -0.91
C LEU A 85 3.57 16.11 -0.29
N ILE A 86 3.60 15.85 1.03
CA ILE A 86 2.45 15.31 1.77
C ILE A 86 1.27 16.29 1.71
N LYS A 87 1.52 17.57 1.99
CA LYS A 87 0.50 18.63 1.96
C LYS A 87 -0.15 18.76 0.58
N GLU A 88 0.64 18.77 -0.48
CA GLU A 88 0.15 18.87 -1.86
C GLU A 88 -0.67 17.65 -2.30
N ASN A 89 -0.43 16.49 -1.70
CA ASN A 89 -1.15 15.26 -2.01
C ASN A 89 -2.23 14.91 -0.98
N GLN A 90 -2.54 15.77 0.01
CA GLN A 90 -3.48 15.45 1.09
C GLN A 90 -4.84 14.95 0.60
N ALA A 91 -5.40 15.57 -0.44
CA ALA A 91 -6.68 15.15 -1.02
C ALA A 91 -6.58 13.74 -1.66
N ARG A 92 -5.45 13.43 -2.31
CA ARG A 92 -5.20 12.12 -2.93
C ARG A 92 -4.92 11.05 -1.89
N LEU A 93 -4.23 11.40 -0.80
CA LEU A 93 -4.05 10.50 0.34
C LEU A 93 -5.39 10.10 0.93
N ASN A 94 -6.27 11.08 1.19
CA ASN A 94 -7.61 10.82 1.71
C ASN A 94 -8.46 9.97 0.73
N GLU A 95 -8.38 10.25 -0.57
CA GLU A 95 -9.06 9.46 -1.60
C GLU A 95 -8.53 8.02 -1.63
N THR A 96 -7.22 7.83 -1.50
CA THR A 96 -6.58 6.52 -1.44
C THR A 96 -7.06 5.70 -0.26
N GLU A 97 -7.14 6.30 0.94
CA GLU A 97 -7.69 5.65 2.14
C GLU A 97 -9.12 5.13 1.90
N VAL A 98 -9.95 5.93 1.21
CA VAL A 98 -11.33 5.54 0.89
C VAL A 98 -11.36 4.31 -0.04
N PHE A 99 -10.50 4.25 -1.06
CA PHE A 99 -10.46 3.10 -1.97
C PHE A 99 -9.86 1.86 -1.31
N VAL A 100 -8.80 2.03 -0.54
CA VAL A 100 -8.19 0.94 0.24
C VAL A 100 -9.19 0.39 1.24
N GLY A 101 -9.94 1.26 1.92
CA GLY A 101 -10.99 0.88 2.86
C GLY A 101 -12.06 -0.03 2.25
N VAL A 102 -12.47 0.23 0.99
CA VAL A 102 -13.43 -0.64 0.28
C VAL A 102 -12.94 -2.07 0.14
N PHE A 103 -11.66 -2.24 -0.22
CA PHE A 103 -11.05 -3.57 -0.35
C PHE A 103 -10.78 -4.20 1.02
N GLN A 104 -10.34 -3.41 2.00
CA GLN A 104 -10.09 -3.89 3.35
C GLN A 104 -11.36 -4.41 4.02
N GLU A 105 -12.47 -3.68 3.92
CA GLU A 105 -13.78 -4.13 4.41
C GLU A 105 -14.21 -5.45 3.76
N ALA A 106 -14.04 -5.55 2.43
CA ALA A 106 -14.38 -6.77 1.71
C ALA A 106 -13.50 -7.96 2.11
N LEU A 107 -12.21 -7.73 2.41
CA LEU A 107 -11.30 -8.79 2.91
C LEU A 107 -11.71 -9.30 4.30
N LEU A 108 -12.28 -8.44 5.15
CA LEU A 108 -12.79 -8.83 6.48
C LEU A 108 -14.06 -9.67 6.39
N GLU A 109 -14.87 -9.45 5.36
CA GLU A 109 -16.10 -10.19 5.10
C GLU A 109 -15.86 -11.44 4.21
N ASP A 110 -14.59 -11.70 3.85
CA ASP A 110 -14.25 -12.75 2.90
C ASP A 110 -14.39 -14.13 3.51
N ASP A 111 -15.32 -14.90 2.92
CA ASP A 111 -15.55 -16.32 3.16
C ASP A 111 -14.69 -17.23 2.27
N GLY A 112 -13.73 -16.67 1.53
CA GLY A 112 -12.83 -17.39 0.62
C GLY A 112 -13.33 -17.46 -0.82
N GLU A 113 -14.53 -16.97 -1.15
CA GLU A 113 -15.08 -17.07 -2.49
C GLU A 113 -14.83 -15.82 -3.34
N ALA A 114 -14.03 -15.96 -4.41
CA ALA A 114 -13.92 -15.00 -5.51
C ALA A 114 -15.12 -15.18 -6.45
N THR A 115 -16.17 -14.36 -6.33
CA THR A 115 -17.39 -14.49 -7.11
C THR A 115 -17.68 -13.27 -7.97
N PRO A 116 -18.32 -13.43 -9.14
CA PRO A 116 -18.76 -12.30 -9.98
C PRO A 116 -19.63 -11.29 -9.20
N ARG A 117 -20.43 -11.78 -8.24
CA ARG A 117 -21.27 -10.95 -7.36
C ARG A 117 -20.42 -10.05 -6.44
N ARG A 118 -19.30 -10.56 -5.91
CA ARG A 118 -18.36 -9.80 -5.09
C ARG A 118 -17.70 -8.70 -5.90
N TYR A 119 -17.20 -9.03 -7.08
CA TYR A 119 -16.56 -8.05 -7.97
C TYR A 119 -17.51 -6.91 -8.35
N GLU A 120 -18.76 -7.24 -8.65
CA GLU A 120 -19.77 -6.22 -8.97
C GLU A 120 -20.11 -5.34 -7.76
N ARG A 121 -20.17 -5.91 -6.55
CA ARG A 121 -20.35 -5.15 -5.30
C ARG A 121 -19.20 -4.16 -5.08
N LEU A 122 -17.95 -4.63 -5.19
CA LEU A 122 -16.76 -3.78 -5.08
C LEU A 122 -16.75 -2.68 -6.14
N ARG A 123 -17.02 -3.03 -7.39
CA ARG A 123 -17.11 -2.07 -8.49
C ARG A 123 -18.11 -0.96 -8.21
N ARG A 124 -19.30 -1.29 -7.71
CA ARG A 124 -20.33 -0.31 -7.32
C ARG A 124 -19.88 0.55 -6.14
N ALA A 125 -19.26 -0.05 -5.14
CA ALA A 125 -18.75 0.67 -3.98
C ALA A 125 -17.67 1.69 -4.36
N LEU A 126 -16.75 1.33 -5.26
CA LEU A 126 -15.73 2.22 -5.81
C LEU A 126 -16.36 3.32 -6.69
N ALA A 127 -17.33 2.97 -7.53
CA ALA A 127 -18.02 3.93 -8.39
C ALA A 127 -18.79 4.99 -7.58
N ALA A 128 -19.43 4.59 -6.48
CA ALA A 128 -20.11 5.51 -5.55
C ALA A 128 -19.13 6.49 -4.86
N ARG A 129 -17.85 6.16 -4.84
CA ARG A 129 -16.75 6.99 -4.31
C ARG A 129 -15.94 7.69 -5.42
N GLY A 130 -16.49 7.76 -6.63
CA GLY A 130 -15.89 8.47 -7.76
C GLY A 130 -14.90 7.66 -8.60
N ARG A 131 -14.60 6.39 -8.24
CA ARG A 131 -13.66 5.53 -8.99
C ARG A 131 -14.40 4.52 -9.86
N LYS A 132 -14.52 4.82 -11.13
CA LYS A 132 -15.13 3.91 -12.12
C LYS A 132 -14.09 2.93 -12.66
N LEU A 133 -14.32 1.64 -12.43
CA LEU A 133 -13.51 0.53 -12.92
C LEU A 133 -14.41 -0.46 -13.67
N THR A 134 -13.80 -1.30 -14.52
CA THR A 134 -14.49 -2.48 -15.07
C THR A 134 -14.52 -3.59 -14.03
N THR A 135 -15.41 -4.56 -14.21
CA THR A 135 -15.48 -5.73 -13.32
C THR A 135 -14.20 -6.55 -13.38
N GLU A 136 -13.59 -6.66 -14.56
CA GLU A 136 -12.31 -7.36 -14.76
C GLU A 136 -11.15 -6.69 -14.01
N ALA A 137 -11.10 -5.36 -14.04
CA ALA A 137 -10.07 -4.62 -13.28
C ALA A 137 -10.23 -4.82 -11.77
N VAL A 138 -11.47 -4.83 -11.26
CA VAL A 138 -11.75 -5.12 -9.86
C VAL A 138 -11.39 -6.56 -9.51
N ALA A 139 -11.71 -7.54 -10.38
CA ALA A 139 -11.35 -8.94 -10.20
C ALA A 139 -9.83 -9.10 -10.08
N THR A 140 -9.06 -8.49 -10.99
CA THR A 140 -7.59 -8.54 -10.95
C THR A 140 -7.04 -8.01 -9.64
N ILE A 141 -7.55 -6.85 -9.14
CA ILE A 141 -7.11 -6.29 -7.86
C ILE A 141 -7.45 -7.24 -6.70
N TRP A 142 -8.66 -7.81 -6.72
CA TRP A 142 -9.10 -8.74 -5.71
C TRP A 142 -8.24 -10.00 -5.67
N ASP A 143 -7.96 -10.60 -6.83
CA ASP A 143 -7.15 -11.80 -6.95
C ASP A 143 -5.70 -11.54 -6.47
N ASP A 144 -5.13 -10.38 -6.80
CA ASP A 144 -3.82 -9.94 -6.29
C ASP A 144 -3.84 -9.82 -4.75
N LEU A 145 -4.92 -9.29 -4.16
CA LEU A 145 -5.08 -9.17 -2.72
C LEU A 145 -5.19 -10.53 -2.03
N ILE A 146 -5.96 -11.45 -2.59
CA ILE A 146 -6.12 -12.81 -2.06
C ILE A 146 -4.79 -13.58 -2.14
N GLU A 147 -4.06 -13.46 -3.25
CA GLU A 147 -2.74 -14.06 -3.38
C GLU A 147 -1.76 -13.46 -2.36
N MET A 148 -1.80 -12.14 -2.17
CA MET A 148 -0.94 -11.46 -1.21
C MET A 148 -1.28 -11.87 0.23
N ARG A 149 -2.58 -12.02 0.57
CA ARG A 149 -3.02 -12.56 1.86
C ARG A 149 -2.48 -13.97 2.10
N ARG A 150 -2.63 -14.86 1.11
CA ARG A 150 -2.14 -16.24 1.21
C ARG A 150 -0.63 -16.29 1.44
N ARG A 151 0.15 -15.49 0.71
CA ARG A 151 1.60 -15.40 0.90
C ARG A 151 1.97 -14.86 2.27
N TRP A 152 1.22 -13.86 2.77
CA TRP A 152 1.42 -13.31 4.10
C TRP A 152 1.10 -14.32 5.22
N GLU A 153 0.03 -15.05 5.07
CA GLU A 153 -0.40 -16.06 6.04
C GLU A 153 0.59 -17.22 6.14
N ALA A 154 1.20 -17.60 5.02
CA ALA A 154 2.19 -18.65 4.93
C ALA A 154 3.55 -18.29 5.56
N LEU A 155 3.80 -17.01 5.90
CA LEU A 155 5.04 -16.61 6.57
C LEU A 155 5.05 -17.04 8.02
N ASP A 156 6.20 -17.53 8.48
CA ASP A 156 6.49 -17.68 9.89
C ASP A 156 6.90 -16.34 10.53
N GLU A 157 6.89 -16.30 11.86
CA GLU A 157 7.40 -15.14 12.61
C GLU A 157 8.89 -14.91 12.30
N GLY A 158 9.24 -13.69 11.96
CA GLY A 158 10.59 -13.30 11.54
C GLY A 158 10.82 -13.34 10.04
N GLU A 159 9.93 -13.95 9.26
CA GLU A 159 10.00 -13.92 7.81
C GLU A 159 9.45 -12.63 7.22
N SER A 160 9.78 -12.38 5.94
CA SER A 160 9.46 -11.14 5.25
C SER A 160 8.79 -11.38 3.90
N LEU A 161 7.88 -10.49 3.53
CA LEU A 161 7.32 -10.39 2.20
C LEU A 161 7.88 -9.15 1.50
N ARG A 162 8.41 -9.34 0.29
CA ARG A 162 8.92 -8.25 -0.57
C ARG A 162 7.94 -7.93 -1.67
N VAL A 163 7.72 -6.64 -1.88
CA VAL A 163 6.85 -6.10 -2.93
C VAL A 163 7.57 -4.97 -3.65
N ASP A 164 7.62 -5.04 -4.97
CA ASP A 164 8.18 -3.99 -5.79
C ASP A 164 7.11 -2.95 -6.13
N TRP A 165 7.46 -1.68 -5.90
CA TRP A 165 6.70 -0.53 -6.37
C TRP A 165 7.24 -0.07 -7.71
N PRO A 166 6.41 0.00 -8.76
CA PRO A 166 6.87 0.35 -10.10
C PRO A 166 7.46 1.76 -10.13
N GLU A 167 8.60 1.89 -10.78
CA GLU A 167 9.15 3.20 -11.09
C GLU A 167 8.54 3.71 -12.39
N LYS A 168 7.97 4.92 -12.36
CA LYS A 168 7.62 5.58 -13.62
C LYS A 168 8.92 5.92 -14.34
N ARG A 169 9.15 5.30 -15.48
CA ARG A 169 10.21 5.75 -16.39
C ARG A 169 9.98 7.24 -16.66
N ARG A 170 10.96 8.07 -16.32
CA ARG A 170 10.98 9.46 -16.77
C ARG A 170 10.99 9.41 -18.31
N ARG A 171 9.93 9.87 -18.93
CA ARG A 171 9.92 10.19 -20.35
C ARG A 171 10.68 11.48 -20.55
#